data_34bcd08e81f88eb4bf909a162d87394d
#
_entry.id   34bcd08e81f88eb4bf909a162d87394d
#
_cell.length_a   1.000
_cell.length_b   1.000
_cell.length_c   1.000
_cell.angle_alpha   90.00
_cell.angle_beta   90.00
_cell.angle_gamma   90.00
#
_symmetry.space_group_name_H-M   'P 1'
#
loop_
_entity.id
_entity.type
_entity.pdbx_description
1 polymer ?
#
loop_
_entity_poly.entity_id
_entity_poly.type
_entity_poly.pdbx_seq_one_letter_code
_entity_poly.pdbx_strand_id
1 'polypeptide(L)'
;LALLGGGTFFYLSLFSLRGIWELSMKTLSAIAVSVPLAAIIGLLIGIAAAKRQRIAMVVAPMLNILQSLPHFSYLIIVAIFFGVGAKAGVIATVIFAFPPMTRLTMLGLREISSEVREAGIMAGCTRWQMLYKVEIPSARSALMLGVNQVIMQCLAMVVIASFIGQPGLGHDLLARLQNLRLGQAFEIGVAVVLIAVTLDRFSQALVEKEPERIKDGPLWVRHPYLCAIALIIVGSIGLASLTEAAVQLPKEYTVSISSYLDAMIKFVTTSLFTPLGILRDFLLVYVFMPTKATFQSMPWVAVMALIGCVGWKLGRWKLALTVMGFVFFIAASGYWVRAVITLYMVFVALCICAAIGIPLGIWAAKKDRRTKFVLGLCDTFQTFPSFIYLLPAVMLFQISDVSAIFAIVVYATIPITRYTIFGLRNIPSQIVEAALTSGCTERQMLWKVRMPMAFPEMLLGLNQTLMFALFMVMIAGFIGTVDLSQEIFRALSFNDGGKGLVIGLCVSLIGLTADRLLVEWSNQQKKRLGFAN
;
A
#
# COMPACT_ATOMS: atom_id res chain seq x y z
N LEU A 1 -19.99 -12.41 1.38
CA LEU A 1 -19.17 -12.86 0.26
C LEU A 1 -19.99 -13.13 -0.99
N ALA A 2 -21.04 -13.95 -0.94
CA ALA A 2 -21.88 -14.28 -2.11
C ALA A 2 -22.51 -13.03 -2.75
N LEU A 3 -23.08 -12.12 -1.94
CA LEU A 3 -23.65 -10.86 -2.44
C LEU A 3 -22.57 -9.96 -3.05
N LEU A 4 -21.39 -9.86 -2.45
CA LEU A 4 -20.30 -9.07 -2.96
C LEU A 4 -19.75 -9.66 -4.27
N GLY A 5 -19.48 -10.96 -4.31
CA GLY A 5 -19.02 -11.65 -5.52
C GLY A 5 -20.06 -11.60 -6.64
N GLY A 6 -21.33 -11.83 -6.33
CA GLY A 6 -22.43 -11.71 -7.28
C GLY A 6 -22.61 -10.28 -7.80
N GLY A 7 -22.54 -9.28 -6.93
CA GLY A 7 -22.60 -7.86 -7.30
C GLY A 7 -21.43 -7.44 -8.18
N THR A 8 -20.22 -7.91 -7.86
CA THR A 8 -19.03 -7.66 -8.69
C THR A 8 -19.18 -8.30 -10.07
N PHE A 9 -19.59 -9.56 -10.13
CA PHE A 9 -19.83 -10.25 -11.40
C PHE A 9 -20.89 -9.53 -12.23
N PHE A 10 -22.01 -9.13 -11.59
CA PHE A 10 -23.09 -8.39 -12.24
C PHE A 10 -22.60 -7.05 -12.79
N TYR A 11 -21.81 -6.29 -12.00
CA TYR A 11 -21.23 -5.03 -12.47
C TYR A 11 -20.29 -5.22 -13.66
N LEU A 12 -19.39 -6.18 -13.58
CA LEU A 12 -18.43 -6.46 -14.65
C LEU A 12 -19.09 -6.96 -15.94
N SER A 13 -20.24 -7.63 -15.82
CA SER A 13 -20.95 -8.19 -16.98
C SER A 13 -21.90 -7.18 -17.62
N LEU A 14 -22.71 -6.47 -16.83
CA LEU A 14 -23.81 -5.60 -17.31
C LEU A 14 -23.40 -4.14 -17.47
N PHE A 15 -22.64 -3.59 -16.50
CA PHE A 15 -22.19 -2.21 -16.58
C PHE A 15 -20.84 -2.18 -17.27
N SER A 16 -20.85 -2.25 -18.56
CA SER A 16 -19.64 -2.40 -19.34
C SER A 16 -19.53 -1.30 -20.38
N LEU A 17 -18.61 -0.37 -20.19
CA LEU A 17 -17.89 0.18 -21.32
C LEU A 17 -17.35 -1.00 -22.14
N ARG A 18 -17.52 -0.94 -23.47
CA ARG A 18 -17.06 -1.99 -24.37
C ARG A 18 -15.67 -2.48 -23.95
N GLY A 19 -15.59 -3.68 -23.36
CA GLY A 19 -14.33 -4.34 -23.00
C GLY A 19 -13.97 -4.40 -21.51
N ILE A 20 -14.74 -3.85 -20.55
CA ILE A 20 -14.42 -3.98 -19.10
C ILE A 20 -14.32 -5.44 -18.68
N TRP A 21 -15.21 -6.31 -19.17
CA TRP A 21 -15.12 -7.73 -18.88
C TRP A 21 -13.79 -8.33 -19.33
N GLU A 22 -13.41 -8.11 -20.59
CA GLU A 22 -12.15 -8.62 -21.16
C GLU A 22 -10.94 -8.08 -20.38
N LEU A 23 -10.92 -6.77 -20.10
CA LEU A 23 -9.86 -6.13 -19.33
C LEU A 23 -9.79 -6.66 -17.89
N SER A 24 -10.94 -6.93 -17.27
CA SER A 24 -11.04 -7.54 -15.94
C SER A 24 -10.46 -8.96 -15.95
N MET A 25 -10.79 -9.76 -16.95
CA MET A 25 -10.24 -11.12 -17.09
C MET A 25 -8.72 -11.11 -17.32
N LYS A 26 -8.21 -10.17 -18.11
CA LYS A 26 -6.76 -9.96 -18.28
C LYS A 26 -6.07 -9.58 -16.95
N THR A 27 -6.68 -8.69 -16.17
CA THR A 27 -6.19 -8.31 -14.85
C THR A 27 -6.22 -9.49 -13.87
N LEU A 28 -7.34 -10.21 -13.81
CA LEU A 28 -7.49 -11.39 -12.94
C LEU A 28 -6.54 -12.52 -13.33
N SER A 29 -6.30 -12.75 -14.63
CA SER A 29 -5.33 -13.75 -15.10
C SER A 29 -3.91 -13.43 -14.63
N ALA A 30 -3.50 -12.17 -14.71
CA ALA A 30 -2.21 -11.74 -14.20
C ALA A 30 -2.09 -11.96 -12.69
N ILE A 31 -3.13 -11.64 -11.91
CA ILE A 31 -3.19 -11.88 -10.47
C ILE A 31 -3.16 -13.38 -10.15
N ALA A 32 -3.92 -14.19 -10.88
CA ALA A 32 -3.99 -15.64 -10.70
C ALA A 32 -2.64 -16.34 -10.90
N VAL A 33 -1.76 -15.77 -11.73
CA VAL A 33 -0.38 -16.25 -11.92
C VAL A 33 0.57 -15.66 -10.88
N SER A 34 0.48 -14.35 -10.62
CA SER A 34 1.43 -13.66 -9.76
C SER A 34 1.29 -14.05 -8.28
N VAL A 35 0.06 -14.22 -7.78
CA VAL A 35 -0.20 -14.53 -6.36
C VAL A 35 0.41 -15.87 -5.95
N PRO A 36 0.15 -17.01 -6.63
CA PRO A 36 0.76 -18.27 -6.26
C PRO A 36 2.29 -18.24 -6.36
N LEU A 37 2.83 -17.63 -7.42
CA LEU A 37 4.29 -17.53 -7.58
C LEU A 37 4.94 -16.73 -6.46
N ALA A 38 4.40 -15.55 -6.14
CA ALA A 38 4.92 -14.71 -5.06
C ALA A 38 4.77 -15.39 -3.69
N ALA A 39 3.64 -16.05 -3.43
CA ALA A 39 3.40 -16.78 -2.20
C ALA A 39 4.38 -17.96 -2.03
N ILE A 40 4.61 -18.76 -3.08
CA ILE A 40 5.54 -19.90 -3.05
C ILE A 40 6.97 -19.40 -2.85
N ILE A 41 7.43 -18.41 -3.61
CA ILE A 41 8.77 -17.84 -3.48
C ILE A 41 8.97 -17.28 -2.07
N GLY A 42 8.00 -16.48 -1.59
CA GLY A 42 8.05 -15.90 -0.25
C GLY A 42 8.06 -16.94 0.86
N LEU A 43 7.25 -17.99 0.73
CA LEU A 43 7.21 -19.12 1.67
C LEU A 43 8.56 -19.84 1.72
N LEU A 44 9.12 -20.20 0.57
CA LEU A 44 10.39 -20.94 0.49
C LEU A 44 11.56 -20.13 1.07
N ILE A 45 11.68 -18.85 0.70
CA ILE A 45 12.71 -17.96 1.25
C ILE A 45 12.49 -17.77 2.76
N GLY A 46 11.23 -17.58 3.20
CA GLY A 46 10.87 -17.43 4.61
C GLY A 46 11.21 -18.65 5.46
N ILE A 47 10.92 -19.86 5.00
CA ILE A 47 11.31 -21.11 5.66
C ILE A 47 12.84 -21.22 5.75
N ALA A 48 13.55 -20.96 4.65
CA ALA A 48 15.01 -21.03 4.64
C ALA A 48 15.65 -20.04 5.64
N ALA A 49 15.13 -18.82 5.69
CA ALA A 49 15.57 -17.76 6.60
C ALA A 49 15.18 -18.02 8.07
N ALA A 50 14.01 -18.63 8.32
CA ALA A 50 13.60 -19.04 9.67
C ALA A 50 14.51 -20.12 10.25
N LYS A 51 14.92 -21.09 9.41
CA LYS A 51 15.75 -22.23 9.82
C LYS A 51 17.24 -21.94 9.90
N ARG A 52 17.76 -20.95 9.17
CA ARG A 52 19.19 -20.63 9.10
C ARG A 52 19.43 -19.16 9.38
N GLN A 53 20.04 -18.86 10.53
CA GLN A 53 20.35 -17.48 10.94
C GLN A 53 21.23 -16.72 9.91
N ARG A 54 22.15 -17.42 9.25
CA ARG A 54 23.00 -16.82 8.19
C ARG A 54 22.17 -16.33 7.00
N ILE A 55 21.14 -17.09 6.61
CA ILE A 55 20.22 -16.68 5.53
C ILE A 55 19.37 -15.48 5.99
N ALA A 56 18.89 -15.51 7.24
CA ALA A 56 18.12 -14.41 7.80
C ALA A 56 18.91 -13.08 7.82
N MET A 57 20.22 -13.13 8.13
CA MET A 57 21.08 -11.94 8.13
C MET A 57 21.23 -11.29 6.74
N VAL A 58 21.08 -12.05 5.67
CA VAL A 58 21.12 -11.55 4.29
C VAL A 58 19.72 -11.14 3.81
N VAL A 59 18.74 -12.00 4.07
CA VAL A 59 17.37 -11.80 3.61
C VAL A 59 16.72 -10.59 4.27
N ALA A 60 16.89 -10.35 5.57
CA ALA A 60 16.23 -9.26 6.27
C ALA A 60 16.64 -7.86 5.73
N PRO A 61 17.93 -7.53 5.51
CA PRO A 61 18.30 -6.27 4.86
C PRO A 61 17.81 -6.18 3.43
N MET A 62 17.87 -7.28 2.66
CA MET A 62 17.36 -7.32 1.28
C MET A 62 15.87 -6.99 1.23
N LEU A 63 15.05 -7.58 2.11
CA LEU A 63 13.62 -7.27 2.21
C LEU A 63 13.38 -5.80 2.59
N ASN A 64 14.21 -5.23 3.47
CA ASN A 64 14.13 -3.81 3.82
C ASN A 64 14.36 -2.92 2.59
N ILE A 65 15.40 -3.20 1.81
CA ILE A 65 15.70 -2.47 0.58
C ILE A 65 14.53 -2.63 -0.41
N LEU A 66 14.11 -3.87 -0.66
CA LEU A 66 13.01 -4.15 -1.58
C LEU A 66 11.72 -3.42 -1.19
N GLN A 67 11.39 -3.30 0.07
CA GLN A 67 10.18 -2.60 0.53
C GLN A 67 10.32 -1.08 0.61
N SER A 68 11.54 -0.56 0.66
CA SER A 68 11.79 0.89 0.64
C SER A 68 11.90 1.47 -0.77
N LEU A 69 12.20 0.63 -1.77
CA LEU A 69 12.26 1.06 -3.17
C LEU A 69 10.85 1.38 -3.70
N PRO A 70 10.67 2.52 -4.39
CA PRO A 70 9.42 2.81 -5.06
C PRO A 70 9.06 1.74 -6.09
N HIS A 71 7.79 1.43 -6.21
CA HIS A 71 7.25 0.40 -7.11
C HIS A 71 7.71 0.58 -8.56
N PHE A 72 7.80 1.82 -9.02
CA PHE A 72 8.23 2.16 -10.38
C PHE A 72 9.69 1.81 -10.68
N SER A 73 10.56 1.79 -9.66
CA SER A 73 11.96 1.38 -9.85
C SER A 73 12.09 -0.08 -10.25
N TYR A 74 11.20 -0.94 -9.75
CA TYR A 74 11.16 -2.34 -10.19
C TYR A 74 10.72 -2.47 -11.64
N LEU A 75 9.71 -1.68 -12.05
CA LEU A 75 9.18 -1.72 -13.39
C LEU A 75 10.24 -1.42 -14.44
N ILE A 76 11.07 -0.40 -14.19
CA ILE A 76 12.14 -0.02 -15.12
C ILE A 76 13.15 -1.15 -15.26
N ILE A 77 13.62 -1.70 -14.13
CA ILE A 77 14.60 -2.80 -14.14
C ILE A 77 14.03 -4.01 -14.89
N VAL A 78 12.78 -4.39 -14.56
CA VAL A 78 12.14 -5.54 -15.19
C VAL A 78 11.89 -5.30 -16.68
N ALA A 79 11.48 -4.08 -17.07
CA ALA A 79 11.26 -3.73 -18.48
C ALA A 79 12.55 -3.84 -19.31
N ILE A 80 13.71 -3.51 -18.73
CA ILE A 80 14.99 -3.64 -19.44
C ILE A 80 15.37 -5.10 -19.66
N PHE A 81 15.22 -5.94 -18.63
CA PHE A 81 15.66 -7.34 -18.72
C PHE A 81 14.67 -8.24 -19.47
N PHE A 82 13.37 -7.97 -19.36
CA PHE A 82 12.31 -8.84 -19.86
C PHE A 82 11.45 -8.20 -20.96
N GLY A 83 11.75 -6.97 -21.36
CA GLY A 83 10.97 -6.18 -22.30
C GLY A 83 9.73 -5.57 -21.67
N VAL A 84 8.84 -5.01 -22.50
CA VAL A 84 7.55 -4.44 -22.09
C VAL A 84 6.42 -5.45 -22.34
N GLY A 85 5.34 -5.37 -21.55
CA GLY A 85 4.14 -6.18 -21.75
C GLY A 85 3.80 -7.11 -20.58
N ALA A 86 2.92 -8.08 -20.83
CA ALA A 86 2.34 -8.93 -19.79
C ALA A 86 3.39 -9.74 -19.01
N LYS A 87 4.42 -10.26 -19.66
CA LYS A 87 5.50 -11.04 -19.00
C LYS A 87 6.25 -10.20 -17.97
N ALA A 88 6.69 -9.02 -18.39
CA ALA A 88 7.40 -8.09 -17.53
C ALA A 88 6.53 -7.64 -16.35
N GLY A 89 5.25 -7.35 -16.62
CA GLY A 89 4.30 -6.96 -15.56
C GLY A 89 4.10 -8.04 -14.49
N VAL A 90 3.95 -9.31 -14.89
CA VAL A 90 3.84 -10.43 -13.94
C VAL A 90 5.13 -10.59 -13.12
N ILE A 91 6.30 -10.53 -13.75
CA ILE A 91 7.59 -10.65 -13.06
C ILE A 91 7.76 -9.52 -12.03
N ALA A 92 7.49 -8.26 -12.43
CA ALA A 92 7.55 -7.11 -11.54
C ALA A 92 6.58 -7.27 -10.36
N THR A 93 5.38 -7.76 -10.62
CA THR A 93 4.36 -8.02 -9.60
C THR A 93 4.84 -9.07 -8.59
N VAL A 94 5.45 -10.16 -9.05
CA VAL A 94 6.00 -11.21 -8.19
C VAL A 94 7.13 -10.68 -7.31
N ILE A 95 8.09 -9.94 -7.91
CA ILE A 95 9.22 -9.35 -7.18
C ILE A 95 8.74 -8.40 -6.07
N PHE A 96 7.69 -7.64 -6.35
CA PHE A 96 7.11 -6.71 -5.39
C PHE A 96 6.31 -7.40 -4.28
N ALA A 97 5.60 -8.48 -4.61
CA ALA A 97 4.62 -9.10 -3.71
C ALA A 97 5.20 -10.18 -2.78
N PHE A 98 6.35 -10.82 -3.08
CA PHE A 98 6.90 -11.88 -2.23
C PHE A 98 7.46 -11.43 -0.86
N PRO A 99 7.98 -10.18 -0.66
CA PRO A 99 8.60 -9.78 0.60
C PRO A 99 7.70 -9.86 1.84
N PRO A 100 6.43 -9.42 1.83
CA PRO A 100 5.53 -9.59 2.97
C PRO A 100 5.33 -11.06 3.35
N MET A 101 5.15 -11.95 2.37
CA MET A 101 5.03 -13.38 2.63
C MET A 101 6.28 -13.95 3.30
N THR A 102 7.46 -13.56 2.82
CA THR A 102 8.74 -13.96 3.42
C THR A 102 8.82 -13.56 4.88
N ARG A 103 8.49 -12.30 5.21
CA ARG A 103 8.51 -11.79 6.59
C ARG A 103 7.55 -12.51 7.50
N LEU A 104 6.30 -12.66 7.07
CA LEU A 104 5.27 -13.31 7.87
C LEU A 104 5.54 -14.80 8.04
N THR A 105 6.15 -15.45 7.04
CA THR A 105 6.63 -16.83 7.18
C THR A 105 7.76 -16.92 8.23
N MET A 106 8.76 -16.03 8.17
CA MET A 106 9.84 -15.98 9.16
C MET A 106 9.30 -15.75 10.57
N LEU A 107 8.38 -14.82 10.73
CA LEU A 107 7.78 -14.48 12.01
C LEU A 107 6.96 -15.65 12.56
N GLY A 108 6.01 -16.15 11.78
CA GLY A 108 5.12 -17.24 12.20
C GLY A 108 5.86 -18.52 12.57
N LEU A 109 6.95 -18.88 11.85
CA LEU A 109 7.77 -20.03 12.20
C LEU A 109 8.65 -19.78 13.44
N ARG A 110 9.04 -18.54 13.75
CA ARG A 110 9.84 -18.23 14.95
C ARG A 110 8.99 -18.14 16.21
N GLU A 111 7.74 -17.73 16.10
CA GLU A 111 6.81 -17.58 17.22
C GLU A 111 6.18 -18.89 17.69
N ILE A 112 6.45 -20.03 17.00
CA ILE A 112 5.99 -21.35 17.47
C ILE A 112 6.65 -21.66 18.81
N SER A 113 5.83 -21.98 19.82
CA SER A 113 6.30 -22.28 21.16
C SER A 113 7.21 -23.53 21.20
N SER A 114 8.13 -23.54 22.17
CA SER A 114 9.06 -24.67 22.37
C SER A 114 8.32 -25.97 22.66
N GLU A 115 7.22 -25.89 23.40
CA GLU A 115 6.41 -27.05 23.78
C GLU A 115 5.85 -27.78 22.55
N VAL A 116 5.36 -27.02 21.54
CA VAL A 116 4.85 -27.61 20.29
C VAL A 116 5.97 -28.33 19.51
N ARG A 117 7.17 -27.74 19.48
CA ARG A 117 8.32 -28.36 18.80
C ARG A 117 8.81 -29.61 19.56
N GLU A 118 8.89 -29.54 20.88
CA GLU A 118 9.28 -30.66 21.73
C GLU A 118 8.30 -31.83 21.59
N ALA A 119 6.98 -31.54 21.60
CA ALA A 119 5.96 -32.54 21.35
C ALA A 119 6.15 -33.25 20.00
N GLY A 120 6.50 -32.53 18.94
CA GLY A 120 6.81 -33.11 17.64
C GLY A 120 8.07 -33.97 17.65
N ILE A 121 9.12 -33.57 18.39
CA ILE A 121 10.35 -34.37 18.57
C ILE A 121 10.04 -35.65 19.34
N MET A 122 9.31 -35.54 20.44
CA MET A 122 8.88 -36.67 21.27
C MET A 122 8.02 -37.68 20.50
N ALA A 123 7.21 -37.19 19.54
CA ALA A 123 6.44 -38.01 18.61
C ALA A 123 7.28 -38.65 17.50
N GLY A 124 8.62 -38.48 17.51
CA GLY A 124 9.53 -39.08 16.53
C GLY A 124 9.50 -38.45 15.15
N CYS A 125 9.06 -37.21 15.01
CA CYS A 125 9.00 -36.53 13.73
C CYS A 125 10.39 -36.33 13.11
N THR A 126 10.55 -36.75 11.85
CA THR A 126 11.71 -36.36 11.04
C THR A 126 11.69 -34.86 10.75
N ARG A 127 12.81 -34.27 10.28
CA ARG A 127 12.91 -32.84 9.95
C ARG A 127 11.83 -32.36 8.98
N TRP A 128 11.46 -33.17 7.99
CA TRP A 128 10.41 -32.88 7.04
C TRP A 128 9.02 -33.02 7.66
N GLN A 129 8.79 -34.06 8.47
CA GLN A 129 7.52 -34.21 9.20
C GLN A 129 7.32 -33.09 10.19
N MET A 130 8.37 -32.64 10.89
CA MET A 130 8.35 -31.51 11.76
C MET A 130 7.88 -30.25 10.99
N LEU A 131 8.47 -29.99 9.82
CA LEU A 131 8.08 -28.83 9.01
C LEU A 131 6.61 -28.91 8.54
N TYR A 132 6.23 -30.02 7.88
CA TYR A 132 4.92 -30.10 7.23
C TYR A 132 3.75 -30.42 8.17
N LYS A 133 4.01 -31.24 9.23
CA LYS A 133 2.95 -31.71 10.11
C LYS A 133 2.83 -30.90 11.41
N VAL A 134 3.87 -30.17 11.79
CA VAL A 134 3.89 -29.39 13.04
C VAL A 134 4.07 -27.89 12.78
N GLU A 135 5.20 -27.48 12.18
CA GLU A 135 5.55 -26.06 12.08
C GLU A 135 4.63 -25.28 11.13
N ILE A 136 4.39 -25.74 9.90
CA ILE A 136 3.52 -25.06 8.93
C ILE A 136 2.06 -24.97 9.44
N PRO A 137 1.44 -26.04 9.94
CA PRO A 137 0.10 -25.96 10.51
C PRO A 137 0.01 -25.01 11.72
N SER A 138 1.01 -25.02 12.61
CA SER A 138 1.05 -24.11 13.78
C SER A 138 1.23 -22.65 13.37
N ALA A 139 1.97 -22.36 12.30
CA ALA A 139 2.17 -21.01 11.76
C ALA A 139 1.05 -20.55 10.80
N ARG A 140 -0.03 -21.36 10.62
CA ARG A 140 -1.07 -21.13 9.60
C ARG A 140 -1.62 -19.70 9.61
N SER A 141 -1.93 -19.15 10.78
CA SER A 141 -2.48 -17.80 10.90
C SER A 141 -1.56 -16.74 10.28
N ALA A 142 -0.27 -16.76 10.61
CA ALA A 142 0.73 -15.85 10.06
C ALA A 142 0.94 -16.09 8.55
N LEU A 143 0.94 -17.35 8.10
CA LEU A 143 1.07 -17.69 6.68
C LEU A 143 -0.12 -17.20 5.85
N MET A 144 -1.34 -17.38 6.34
CA MET A 144 -2.54 -16.90 5.66
C MET A 144 -2.60 -15.37 5.61
N LEU A 145 -2.17 -14.69 6.69
CA LEU A 145 -1.99 -13.24 6.67
C LEU A 145 -0.96 -12.83 5.60
N GLY A 146 0.11 -13.62 5.44
CA GLY A 146 1.10 -13.45 4.37
C GLY A 146 0.48 -13.55 2.98
N VAL A 147 -0.35 -14.56 2.74
CA VAL A 147 -1.08 -14.73 1.47
C VAL A 147 -2.01 -13.54 1.21
N ASN A 148 -2.74 -13.06 2.23
CA ASN A 148 -3.57 -11.88 2.09
C ASN A 148 -2.76 -10.64 1.66
N GLN A 149 -1.61 -10.41 2.29
CA GLN A 149 -0.71 -9.32 1.91
C GLN A 149 -0.19 -9.46 0.48
N VAL A 150 0.14 -10.67 0.03
CA VAL A 150 0.54 -10.93 -1.37
C VAL A 150 -0.58 -10.56 -2.34
N ILE A 151 -1.82 -10.95 -2.07
CA ILE A 151 -2.98 -10.62 -2.91
C ILE A 151 -3.12 -9.11 -3.05
N MET A 152 -3.07 -8.37 -1.94
CA MET A 152 -3.18 -6.92 -1.94
C MET A 152 -2.04 -6.24 -2.70
N GLN A 153 -0.82 -6.73 -2.52
CA GLN A 153 0.35 -6.22 -3.23
C GLN A 153 0.29 -6.52 -4.73
N CYS A 154 -0.15 -7.72 -5.12
CA CYS A 154 -0.34 -8.07 -6.53
C CYS A 154 -1.39 -7.18 -7.19
N LEU A 155 -2.53 -6.92 -6.52
CA LEU A 155 -3.57 -6.02 -7.01
C LEU A 155 -3.04 -4.61 -7.28
N ALA A 156 -2.31 -4.04 -6.31
CA ALA A 156 -1.70 -2.73 -6.46
C ALA A 156 -0.72 -2.71 -7.63
N MET A 157 0.15 -3.73 -7.72
CA MET A 157 1.22 -3.76 -8.70
C MET A 157 0.74 -4.05 -10.12
N VAL A 158 -0.29 -4.89 -10.31
CA VAL A 158 -0.86 -5.17 -11.64
C VAL A 158 -1.41 -3.89 -12.29
N VAL A 159 -2.00 -2.99 -11.51
CA VAL A 159 -2.45 -1.68 -12.03
C VAL A 159 -1.23 -0.81 -12.40
N ILE A 160 -0.19 -0.80 -11.56
CA ILE A 160 1.05 -0.04 -11.82
C ILE A 160 1.82 -0.63 -13.01
N ALA A 161 1.85 -1.95 -13.17
CA ALA A 161 2.52 -2.62 -14.27
C ALA A 161 1.94 -2.30 -15.66
N SER A 162 0.74 -1.69 -15.70
CA SER A 162 0.18 -1.19 -16.96
C SER A 162 1.07 -0.13 -17.65
N PHE A 163 1.95 0.54 -16.89
CA PHE A 163 2.93 1.50 -17.43
C PHE A 163 4.02 0.87 -18.28
N ILE A 164 4.30 -0.39 -18.06
CA ILE A 164 5.20 -1.18 -18.92
C ILE A 164 4.43 -2.03 -19.91
N GLY A 165 3.20 -1.60 -20.27
CA GLY A 165 2.40 -2.25 -21.30
C GLY A 165 1.69 -3.53 -20.84
N GLN A 166 1.51 -3.78 -19.53
CA GLN A 166 0.69 -4.89 -19.08
C GLN A 166 -0.77 -4.62 -19.42
N PRO A 167 -1.44 -5.48 -20.22
CA PRO A 167 -2.84 -5.28 -20.60
C PRO A 167 -3.76 -5.54 -19.41
N GLY A 168 -4.86 -4.79 -19.33
CA GLY A 168 -5.87 -4.94 -18.29
C GLY A 168 -6.51 -3.61 -17.88
N LEU A 169 -7.28 -3.64 -16.79
CA LEU A 169 -8.02 -2.48 -16.29
C LEU A 169 -7.11 -1.28 -15.99
N GLY A 170 -5.90 -1.52 -15.47
CA GLY A 170 -4.96 -0.44 -15.15
C GLY A 170 -4.52 0.35 -16.39
N HIS A 171 -4.26 -0.32 -17.50
CA HIS A 171 -3.84 0.32 -18.74
C HIS A 171 -4.94 1.22 -19.32
N ASP A 172 -6.17 0.72 -19.34
CA ASP A 172 -7.29 1.49 -19.88
C ASP A 172 -7.70 2.64 -18.94
N LEU A 173 -7.66 2.40 -17.60
CA LEU A 173 -7.86 3.45 -16.59
C LEU A 173 -6.88 4.62 -16.79
N LEU A 174 -5.60 4.30 -16.97
CA LEU A 174 -4.56 5.29 -17.18
C LEU A 174 -4.78 6.08 -18.47
N ALA A 175 -5.05 5.38 -19.58
CA ALA A 175 -5.32 6.02 -20.88
C ALA A 175 -6.52 6.98 -20.81
N ARG A 176 -7.59 6.59 -20.09
CA ARG A 176 -8.78 7.44 -19.89
C ARG A 176 -8.48 8.65 -19.01
N LEU A 177 -7.68 8.46 -17.96
CA LEU A 177 -7.28 9.54 -17.07
C LEU A 177 -6.42 10.58 -17.81
N GLN A 178 -5.44 10.13 -18.60
CA GLN A 178 -4.59 11.02 -19.40
C GLN A 178 -5.37 11.80 -20.48
N ASN A 179 -6.41 11.17 -21.04
CA ASN A 179 -7.29 11.82 -22.02
C ASN A 179 -8.45 12.61 -21.35
N LEU A 180 -8.44 12.78 -20.03
CA LEU A 180 -9.46 13.50 -19.24
C LEU A 180 -10.90 12.98 -19.46
N ARG A 181 -11.06 11.70 -19.84
CA ARG A 181 -12.36 11.03 -19.94
C ARG A 181 -12.77 10.50 -18.58
N LEU A 182 -13.13 11.41 -17.68
CA LEU A 182 -13.23 11.14 -16.24
C LEU A 182 -14.37 10.18 -15.88
N GLY A 183 -15.53 10.26 -16.55
CA GLY A 183 -16.64 9.34 -16.31
C GLY A 183 -16.30 7.90 -16.69
N GLN A 184 -15.61 7.72 -17.82
CA GLN A 184 -15.13 6.41 -18.25
C GLN A 184 -14.02 5.87 -17.32
N ALA A 185 -13.09 6.75 -16.89
CA ALA A 185 -12.07 6.38 -15.93
C ALA A 185 -12.68 5.96 -14.58
N PHE A 186 -13.74 6.65 -14.14
CA PHE A 186 -14.45 6.31 -12.92
C PHE A 186 -15.13 4.94 -13.02
N GLU A 187 -15.78 4.64 -14.14
CA GLU A 187 -16.43 3.33 -14.39
C GLU A 187 -15.42 2.18 -14.30
N ILE A 188 -14.24 2.33 -14.91
CA ILE A 188 -13.15 1.37 -14.80
C ILE A 188 -12.60 1.33 -13.38
N GLY A 189 -12.47 2.47 -12.73
CA GLY A 189 -12.04 2.57 -11.33
C GLY A 189 -12.95 1.78 -10.40
N VAL A 190 -14.26 1.86 -10.57
CA VAL A 190 -15.24 1.05 -9.81
C VAL A 190 -15.02 -0.45 -10.05
N ALA A 191 -14.78 -0.87 -11.29
CA ALA A 191 -14.45 -2.27 -11.59
C ALA A 191 -13.20 -2.75 -10.82
N VAL A 192 -12.14 -1.95 -10.82
CA VAL A 192 -10.90 -2.26 -10.07
C VAL A 192 -11.16 -2.35 -8.57
N VAL A 193 -11.95 -1.42 -8.00
CA VAL A 193 -12.33 -1.45 -6.58
C VAL A 193 -13.13 -2.70 -6.25
N LEU A 194 -14.13 -3.03 -7.05
CA LEU A 194 -14.97 -4.20 -6.80
C LEU A 194 -14.17 -5.49 -6.81
N ILE A 195 -13.24 -5.64 -7.75
CA ILE A 195 -12.32 -6.78 -7.79
C ILE A 195 -11.44 -6.78 -6.55
N ALA A 196 -10.85 -5.64 -6.19
CA ALA A 196 -9.97 -5.51 -5.02
C ALA A 196 -10.69 -5.91 -3.72
N VAL A 197 -11.87 -5.32 -3.46
CA VAL A 197 -12.67 -5.61 -2.26
C VAL A 197 -13.14 -7.06 -2.24
N THR A 198 -13.52 -7.62 -3.39
CA THR A 198 -13.94 -9.03 -3.47
C THR A 198 -12.79 -9.97 -3.12
N LEU A 199 -11.61 -9.76 -3.69
CA LEU A 199 -10.43 -10.59 -3.42
C LEU A 199 -9.94 -10.42 -1.98
N ASP A 200 -9.96 -9.22 -1.44
CA ASP A 200 -9.59 -8.95 -0.04
C ASP A 200 -10.53 -9.69 0.93
N ARG A 201 -11.85 -9.54 0.76
CA ARG A 201 -12.85 -10.22 1.61
C ARG A 201 -12.79 -11.74 1.47
N PHE A 202 -12.53 -12.23 0.25
CA PHE A 202 -12.35 -13.65 0.02
C PHE A 202 -11.11 -14.19 0.75
N SER A 203 -10.00 -13.48 0.67
CA SER A 203 -8.75 -13.85 1.34
C SER A 203 -8.87 -13.79 2.86
N GLN A 204 -9.51 -12.75 3.43
CA GLN A 204 -9.77 -12.66 4.87
C GLN A 204 -10.63 -13.83 5.38
N ALA A 205 -11.67 -14.20 4.64
CA ALA A 205 -12.51 -15.35 5.00
C ALA A 205 -11.75 -16.68 4.98
N LEU A 206 -10.73 -16.82 4.12
CA LEU A 206 -9.83 -17.99 4.13
C LEU A 206 -8.94 -18.02 5.37
N VAL A 207 -8.52 -16.85 5.89
CA VAL A 207 -7.75 -16.72 7.12
C VAL A 207 -8.57 -17.13 8.35
N GLU A 208 -9.82 -16.64 8.43
CA GLU A 208 -10.70 -16.86 9.58
C GLU A 208 -11.28 -18.29 9.64
N LYS A 209 -11.27 -19.01 8.51
CA LYS A 209 -11.83 -20.37 8.47
C LYS A 209 -10.95 -21.32 9.27
N GLU A 210 -11.47 -21.83 10.39
CA GLU A 210 -10.85 -22.92 11.14
C GLU A 210 -10.66 -24.18 10.27
N PRO A 211 -9.58 -24.95 10.51
CA PRO A 211 -9.39 -26.20 9.79
C PRO A 211 -10.51 -27.18 10.13
N GLU A 212 -11.43 -27.37 9.19
CA GLU A 212 -12.42 -28.43 9.30
C GLU A 212 -11.70 -29.79 9.39
N ARG A 213 -12.17 -30.67 10.28
CA ARG A 213 -11.70 -32.06 10.32
C ARG A 213 -11.89 -32.64 8.92
N ILE A 214 -10.81 -33.21 8.39
CA ILE A 214 -10.83 -33.83 7.06
C ILE A 214 -11.85 -34.96 7.11
N LYS A 215 -12.94 -34.82 6.35
CA LYS A 215 -13.93 -35.89 6.21
C LYS A 215 -13.30 -37.00 5.39
N ASP A 216 -13.34 -38.23 5.90
CA ASP A 216 -12.94 -39.39 5.14
C ASP A 216 -13.95 -39.66 4.03
N GLY A 217 -13.46 -39.88 2.80
CA GLY A 217 -14.33 -40.10 1.65
C GLY A 217 -13.67 -39.77 0.31
N PRO A 218 -14.40 -39.95 -0.81
CA PRO A 218 -13.92 -39.59 -2.13
C PRO A 218 -13.67 -38.06 -2.26
N LEU A 219 -12.87 -37.66 -3.24
CA LEU A 219 -12.41 -36.26 -3.42
C LEU A 219 -13.56 -35.23 -3.40
N TRP A 220 -14.72 -35.54 -3.96
CA TRP A 220 -15.88 -34.64 -3.98
C TRP A 220 -16.54 -34.45 -2.59
N VAL A 221 -16.43 -35.43 -1.69
CA VAL A 221 -16.90 -35.30 -0.30
C VAL A 221 -15.86 -34.62 0.56
N ARG A 222 -14.60 -34.88 0.29
CA ARG A 222 -13.45 -34.30 1.00
C ARG A 222 -13.25 -32.81 0.67
N HIS A 223 -13.45 -32.43 -0.61
CA HIS A 223 -13.22 -31.08 -1.11
C HIS A 223 -14.34 -30.62 -2.05
N PRO A 224 -15.61 -30.52 -1.57
CA PRO A 224 -16.75 -30.22 -2.42
C PRO A 224 -16.62 -28.90 -3.17
N TYR A 225 -16.05 -27.87 -2.54
CA TYR A 225 -15.84 -26.56 -3.16
C TYR A 225 -14.79 -26.60 -4.28
N LEU A 226 -13.70 -27.37 -4.12
CA LEU A 226 -12.69 -27.52 -5.16
C LEU A 226 -13.25 -28.26 -6.37
N CYS A 227 -14.04 -29.30 -6.15
CA CYS A 227 -14.72 -30.02 -7.22
C CYS A 227 -15.75 -29.13 -7.93
N ALA A 228 -16.53 -28.34 -7.18
CA ALA A 228 -17.47 -27.39 -7.77
C ALA A 228 -16.74 -26.31 -8.62
N ILE A 229 -15.64 -25.74 -8.12
CA ILE A 229 -14.82 -24.78 -8.88
C ILE A 229 -14.26 -25.42 -10.15
N ALA A 230 -13.69 -26.63 -10.06
CA ALA A 230 -13.18 -27.35 -11.22
C ALA A 230 -14.28 -27.62 -12.25
N LEU A 231 -15.46 -28.02 -11.81
CA LEU A 231 -16.62 -28.26 -12.67
C LEU A 231 -17.14 -26.97 -13.34
N ILE A 232 -17.15 -25.85 -12.62
CA ILE A 232 -17.51 -24.53 -13.17
C ILE A 232 -16.47 -24.10 -14.21
N ILE A 233 -15.18 -24.26 -13.94
CA ILE A 233 -14.11 -23.91 -14.88
C ILE A 233 -14.22 -24.76 -16.16
N VAL A 234 -14.32 -26.07 -16.04
CA VAL A 234 -14.44 -26.98 -17.18
C VAL A 234 -15.72 -26.71 -17.96
N GLY A 235 -16.84 -26.51 -17.25
CA GLY A 235 -18.13 -26.19 -17.86
C GLY A 235 -18.11 -24.83 -18.58
N SER A 236 -17.47 -23.81 -18.01
CA SER A 236 -17.34 -22.49 -18.65
C SER A 236 -16.45 -22.52 -19.89
N ILE A 237 -15.35 -23.28 -19.87
CA ILE A 237 -14.49 -23.50 -21.05
C ILE A 237 -15.28 -24.22 -22.14
N GLY A 238 -16.05 -25.26 -21.78
CA GLY A 238 -16.91 -25.98 -22.72
C GLY A 238 -17.99 -25.08 -23.34
N LEU A 239 -18.64 -24.25 -22.53
CA LEU A 239 -19.64 -23.27 -23.01
C LEU A 239 -19.01 -22.20 -23.91
N ALA A 240 -17.84 -21.71 -23.53
CA ALA A 240 -17.09 -20.71 -24.31
C ALA A 240 -16.66 -21.23 -25.69
N SER A 241 -16.40 -22.53 -25.81
CA SER A 241 -16.09 -23.15 -27.11
C SER A 241 -17.31 -23.33 -28.03
N LEU A 242 -18.52 -23.29 -27.46
CA LEU A 242 -19.76 -23.50 -28.20
C LEU A 242 -20.43 -22.20 -28.66
N THR A 243 -20.29 -21.12 -27.88
CA THR A 243 -20.96 -19.84 -28.19
C THR A 243 -20.08 -18.63 -27.83
N GLU A 244 -19.94 -17.68 -28.76
CA GLU A 244 -19.26 -16.40 -28.47
C GLU A 244 -19.98 -15.59 -27.39
N ALA A 245 -21.30 -15.72 -27.27
CA ALA A 245 -22.09 -15.07 -26.22
C ALA A 245 -21.75 -15.55 -24.80
N ALA A 246 -21.16 -16.74 -24.66
CA ALA A 246 -20.67 -17.24 -23.37
C ALA A 246 -19.30 -16.63 -22.98
N VAL A 247 -18.56 -16.09 -23.94
CA VAL A 247 -17.28 -15.43 -23.70
C VAL A 247 -17.48 -13.96 -23.34
N GLN A 248 -18.40 -13.27 -24.03
CA GLN A 248 -18.71 -11.86 -23.79
C GLN A 248 -20.21 -11.64 -23.93
N LEU A 249 -20.78 -10.85 -23.01
CA LEU A 249 -22.17 -10.44 -23.13
C LEU A 249 -22.33 -9.62 -24.44
N PRO A 250 -23.36 -9.92 -25.28
CA PRO A 250 -23.62 -9.15 -26.48
C PRO A 250 -23.76 -7.65 -26.16
N LYS A 251 -23.20 -6.80 -27.03
CA LYS A 251 -23.12 -5.34 -26.83
C LYS A 251 -24.49 -4.68 -26.64
N GLU A 252 -25.54 -5.33 -27.09
CA GLU A 252 -26.92 -4.86 -26.99
C GLU A 252 -27.43 -4.85 -25.53
N TYR A 253 -26.88 -5.71 -24.68
CA TYR A 253 -27.26 -5.83 -23.26
C TYR A 253 -26.33 -5.08 -22.31
N THR A 254 -25.26 -4.42 -22.84
CA THR A 254 -24.34 -3.69 -21.99
C THR A 254 -24.77 -2.24 -21.81
N VAL A 255 -24.86 -1.80 -20.55
CA VAL A 255 -25.21 -0.42 -20.18
C VAL A 255 -23.96 0.30 -19.71
N SER A 256 -23.67 1.47 -20.29
CA SER A 256 -22.62 2.36 -19.79
C SER A 256 -23.22 3.48 -18.95
N ILE A 257 -22.72 3.63 -17.73
CA ILE A 257 -23.10 4.73 -16.85
C ILE A 257 -22.18 5.94 -17.00
N SER A 258 -21.16 5.85 -17.87
CA SER A 258 -20.16 6.91 -18.06
C SER A 258 -20.76 8.25 -18.45
N SER A 259 -21.81 8.27 -19.29
CA SER A 259 -22.50 9.51 -19.69
C SER A 259 -23.20 10.20 -18.52
N TYR A 260 -23.84 9.42 -17.63
CA TYR A 260 -24.45 9.94 -16.42
C TYR A 260 -23.39 10.44 -15.42
N LEU A 261 -22.29 9.70 -15.30
CA LEU A 261 -21.15 10.11 -14.48
C LEU A 261 -20.50 11.37 -15.02
N ASP A 262 -20.29 11.48 -16.34
CA ASP A 262 -19.77 12.71 -16.96
C ASP A 262 -20.71 13.88 -16.74
N ALA A 263 -22.03 13.70 -16.83
CA ALA A 263 -23.02 14.73 -16.52
C ALA A 263 -22.98 15.12 -15.03
N MET A 264 -22.93 14.16 -14.13
CA MET A 264 -22.78 14.40 -12.69
C MET A 264 -21.49 15.14 -12.35
N ILE A 265 -20.37 14.69 -12.92
CA ILE A 265 -19.07 15.32 -12.76
C ILE A 265 -19.12 16.76 -13.27
N LYS A 266 -19.67 16.98 -14.48
CA LYS A 266 -19.82 18.29 -15.05
C LYS A 266 -20.71 19.18 -14.20
N PHE A 267 -21.81 18.67 -13.66
CA PHE A 267 -22.68 19.38 -12.73
C PHE A 267 -21.91 19.80 -11.46
N VAL A 268 -21.23 18.87 -10.81
CA VAL A 268 -20.45 19.13 -9.59
C VAL A 268 -19.31 20.10 -9.86
N THR A 269 -18.55 19.90 -10.92
CA THR A 269 -17.44 20.77 -11.28
C THR A 269 -17.93 22.16 -11.68
N THR A 270 -19.05 22.28 -12.41
CA THR A 270 -19.61 23.59 -12.78
C THR A 270 -20.20 24.31 -11.55
N SER A 271 -20.97 23.60 -10.72
CA SER A 271 -21.60 24.20 -9.53
C SER A 271 -20.59 24.60 -8.45
N LEU A 272 -19.52 23.80 -8.29
CA LEU A 272 -18.47 24.04 -7.31
C LEU A 272 -17.25 24.74 -7.91
N PHE A 273 -17.27 25.09 -9.21
CA PHE A 273 -16.11 25.65 -9.91
C PHE A 273 -15.56 26.88 -9.22
N THR A 274 -16.43 27.84 -8.90
CA THR A 274 -16.03 29.10 -8.26
C THR A 274 -15.48 28.88 -6.85
N PRO A 275 -16.18 28.21 -5.91
CA PRO A 275 -15.66 28.04 -4.57
C PRO A 275 -14.42 27.12 -4.52
N LEU A 276 -14.36 26.06 -5.33
CA LEU A 276 -13.18 25.21 -5.41
C LEU A 276 -12.01 25.89 -6.11
N GLY A 277 -12.28 26.72 -7.12
CA GLY A 277 -11.28 27.55 -7.78
C GLY A 277 -10.66 28.54 -6.80
N ILE A 278 -11.47 29.27 -6.04
CA ILE A 278 -10.98 30.20 -5.01
C ILE A 278 -10.13 29.46 -3.97
N LEU A 279 -10.60 28.32 -3.48
CA LEU A 279 -9.84 27.51 -2.52
C LEU A 279 -8.52 27.00 -3.12
N ARG A 280 -8.56 26.50 -4.35
CA ARG A 280 -7.37 26.03 -5.07
C ARG A 280 -6.36 27.17 -5.22
N ASP A 281 -6.80 28.32 -5.73
CA ASP A 281 -5.92 29.46 -6.01
C ASP A 281 -5.37 30.05 -4.70
N PHE A 282 -6.17 30.11 -3.65
CA PHE A 282 -5.72 30.49 -2.32
C PHE A 282 -4.62 29.54 -1.80
N LEU A 283 -4.85 28.25 -1.82
CA LEU A 283 -3.87 27.25 -1.38
C LEU A 283 -2.60 27.31 -2.24
N LEU A 284 -2.76 27.45 -3.55
CA LEU A 284 -1.63 27.49 -4.48
C LEU A 284 -0.75 28.72 -4.22
N VAL A 285 -1.35 29.91 -4.16
CA VAL A 285 -0.62 31.18 -4.09
C VAL A 285 -0.07 31.45 -2.69
N TYR A 286 -0.87 31.22 -1.64
CA TYR A 286 -0.49 31.62 -0.29
C TYR A 286 0.18 30.52 0.52
N VAL A 287 0.02 29.24 0.15
CA VAL A 287 0.58 28.12 0.91
C VAL A 287 1.63 27.38 0.09
N PHE A 288 1.27 26.89 -1.11
CA PHE A 288 2.11 25.94 -1.82
C PHE A 288 3.27 26.61 -2.57
N MET A 289 3.03 27.68 -3.29
CA MET A 289 4.10 28.40 -4.01
C MET A 289 5.16 28.97 -3.06
N PRO A 290 4.83 29.67 -1.97
CA PRO A 290 5.83 30.16 -1.02
C PRO A 290 6.63 29.04 -0.37
N THR A 291 5.94 27.94 0.03
CA THR A 291 6.61 26.77 0.62
C THR A 291 7.54 26.12 -0.39
N LYS A 292 7.09 25.92 -1.63
CA LYS A 292 7.90 25.38 -2.73
C LYS A 292 9.13 26.23 -3.01
N ALA A 293 8.96 27.55 -3.09
CA ALA A 293 10.06 28.50 -3.29
C ALA A 293 11.08 28.44 -2.15
N THR A 294 10.60 28.37 -0.90
CA THR A 294 11.48 28.20 0.28
C THR A 294 12.30 26.92 0.21
N PHE A 295 11.67 25.81 -0.14
CA PHE A 295 12.39 24.54 -0.30
C PHE A 295 13.40 24.60 -1.44
N GLN A 296 13.06 25.18 -2.58
CA GLN A 296 13.93 25.31 -3.74
C GLN A 296 15.12 26.26 -3.50
N SER A 297 14.98 27.25 -2.62
CA SER A 297 16.08 28.15 -2.25
C SER A 297 17.09 27.53 -1.28
N MET A 298 16.78 26.35 -0.69
CA MET A 298 17.68 25.68 0.26
C MET A 298 18.89 25.05 -0.45
N PRO A 299 20.14 25.49 -0.16
CA PRO A 299 21.32 24.85 -0.70
C PRO A 299 21.45 23.42 -0.17
N TRP A 300 21.87 22.49 -1.02
CA TRP A 300 22.02 21.08 -0.63
C TRP A 300 22.97 20.88 0.57
N VAL A 301 24.00 21.73 0.69
CA VAL A 301 24.94 21.71 1.82
C VAL A 301 24.24 22.05 3.13
N ALA A 302 23.36 23.05 3.12
CA ALA A 302 22.61 23.46 4.31
C ALA A 302 21.62 22.35 4.75
N VAL A 303 20.93 21.72 3.79
CA VAL A 303 20.03 20.59 4.08
C VAL A 303 20.82 19.40 4.62
N MET A 304 21.97 19.08 4.03
CA MET A 304 22.86 18.02 4.49
C MET A 304 23.36 18.28 5.91
N ALA A 305 23.78 19.50 6.21
CA ALA A 305 24.23 19.89 7.55
C ALA A 305 23.10 19.81 8.58
N LEU A 306 21.91 20.33 8.26
CA LEU A 306 20.73 20.29 9.12
C LEU A 306 20.33 18.84 9.46
N ILE A 307 20.21 17.99 8.44
CA ILE A 307 19.86 16.56 8.60
C ILE A 307 20.97 15.82 9.36
N GLY A 308 22.23 16.17 9.12
CA GLY A 308 23.36 15.63 9.86
C GLY A 308 23.33 16.00 11.34
N CYS A 309 23.03 17.25 11.68
CA CYS A 309 22.84 17.70 13.07
C CYS A 309 21.69 16.96 13.78
N VAL A 310 20.54 16.80 13.09
CA VAL A 310 19.42 16.02 13.62
C VAL A 310 19.82 14.56 13.83
N GLY A 311 20.49 13.96 12.84
CA GLY A 311 20.99 12.59 12.93
C GLY A 311 21.99 12.40 14.07
N TRP A 312 22.88 13.37 14.29
CA TRP A 312 23.83 13.36 15.41
C TRP A 312 23.11 13.39 16.76
N LYS A 313 22.12 14.26 16.91
CA LYS A 313 21.32 14.39 18.14
C LYS A 313 20.53 13.11 18.45
N LEU A 314 20.02 12.45 17.43
CA LEU A 314 19.17 11.25 17.59
C LEU A 314 20.01 9.97 17.68
N GLY A 315 20.98 9.71 16.79
CA GLY A 315 21.66 8.42 16.66
C GLY A 315 23.19 8.52 16.67
N ARG A 316 23.72 9.63 17.21
CA ARG A 316 25.16 9.93 17.23
C ARG A 316 25.75 9.96 15.81
N TRP A 317 27.11 9.82 15.72
CA TRP A 317 27.84 9.97 14.45
C TRP A 317 27.47 8.97 13.35
N LYS A 318 27.09 7.73 13.71
CA LYS A 318 26.75 6.69 12.73
C LYS A 318 25.51 7.06 11.92
N LEU A 319 24.45 7.48 12.61
CA LEU A 319 23.22 7.91 11.95
C LEU A 319 23.44 9.19 11.14
N ALA A 320 24.15 10.18 11.72
CA ALA A 320 24.48 11.42 11.03
C ALA A 320 25.21 11.16 9.70
N LEU A 321 26.26 10.32 9.72
CA LEU A 321 27.02 9.99 8.53
C LEU A 321 26.19 9.25 7.47
N THR A 322 25.31 8.35 7.91
CA THR A 322 24.41 7.62 7.00
C THR A 322 23.44 8.56 6.28
N VAL A 323 22.74 9.42 7.04
CA VAL A 323 21.75 10.34 6.43
C VAL A 323 22.39 11.43 5.59
N MET A 324 23.59 11.91 5.99
CA MET A 324 24.40 12.84 5.18
C MET A 324 24.83 12.18 3.86
N GLY A 325 25.26 10.93 3.89
CA GLY A 325 25.59 10.15 2.69
C GLY A 325 24.40 10.00 1.72
N PHE A 326 23.19 9.81 2.26
CA PHE A 326 21.97 9.75 1.44
C PHE A 326 21.69 11.09 0.76
N VAL A 327 21.75 12.20 1.50
CA VAL A 327 21.54 13.55 0.93
C VAL A 327 22.63 13.89 -0.08
N PHE A 328 23.88 13.54 0.21
CA PHE A 328 25.00 13.74 -0.71
C PHE A 328 24.80 12.99 -2.04
N PHE A 329 24.36 11.73 -1.98
CA PHE A 329 24.05 10.96 -3.18
C PHE A 329 22.98 11.64 -4.04
N ILE A 330 21.88 12.13 -3.40
CA ILE A 330 20.81 12.84 -4.10
C ILE A 330 21.35 14.12 -4.76
N ALA A 331 22.21 14.87 -4.08
CA ALA A 331 22.82 16.07 -4.62
C ALA A 331 23.78 15.76 -5.79
N ALA A 332 24.60 14.72 -5.65
CA ALA A 332 25.56 14.28 -6.66
C ALA A 332 24.91 13.67 -7.91
N SER A 333 23.69 13.13 -7.78
CA SER A 333 22.96 12.52 -8.90
C SER A 333 22.49 13.52 -9.97
N GLY A 334 22.54 14.84 -9.70
CA GLY A 334 22.02 15.90 -10.58
C GLY A 334 20.52 16.14 -10.47
N TYR A 335 19.78 15.35 -9.67
CA TYR A 335 18.33 15.46 -9.50
C TYR A 335 17.91 16.27 -8.27
N TRP A 336 18.81 17.05 -7.67
CA TRP A 336 18.56 17.82 -6.44
C TRP A 336 17.27 18.65 -6.50
N VAL A 337 17.11 19.47 -7.53
CA VAL A 337 15.93 20.35 -7.67
C VAL A 337 14.63 19.54 -7.71
N ARG A 338 14.60 18.41 -8.42
CA ARG A 338 13.43 17.52 -8.49
C ARG A 338 13.17 16.83 -7.14
N ALA A 339 14.23 16.42 -6.45
CA ALA A 339 14.16 15.82 -5.12
C ALA A 339 13.58 16.79 -4.09
N VAL A 340 13.97 18.05 -4.14
CA VAL A 340 13.46 19.10 -3.26
C VAL A 340 11.96 19.37 -3.52
N ILE A 341 11.49 19.30 -4.78
CA ILE A 341 10.06 19.41 -5.09
C ILE A 341 9.30 18.20 -4.53
N THR A 342 9.81 16.99 -4.69
CA THR A 342 9.23 15.80 -4.06
C THR A 342 9.15 15.98 -2.54
N LEU A 343 10.22 16.44 -1.91
CA LEU A 343 10.30 16.67 -0.46
C LEU A 343 9.28 17.70 0.00
N TYR A 344 9.13 18.82 -0.74
CA TYR A 344 8.11 19.83 -0.48
C TYR A 344 6.70 19.23 -0.49
N MET A 345 6.35 18.45 -1.53
CA MET A 345 5.01 17.85 -1.64
C MET A 345 4.72 16.88 -0.48
N VAL A 346 5.71 16.04 -0.14
CA VAL A 346 5.60 15.11 0.97
C VAL A 346 5.48 15.86 2.30
N PHE A 347 6.27 16.91 2.51
CA PHE A 347 6.25 17.70 3.75
C PHE A 347 4.90 18.37 3.96
N VAL A 348 4.36 19.04 2.93
CA VAL A 348 3.05 19.70 3.01
C VAL A 348 1.95 18.67 3.25
N ALA A 349 1.96 17.56 2.51
CA ALA A 349 0.99 16.48 2.71
C ALA A 349 1.07 15.90 4.12
N LEU A 350 2.29 15.68 4.65
CA LEU A 350 2.51 15.15 5.99
C LEU A 350 1.95 16.08 7.08
N CYS A 351 2.16 17.38 6.95
CA CYS A 351 1.61 18.39 7.86
C CYS A 351 0.07 18.35 7.86
N ILE A 352 -0.55 18.30 6.68
CA ILE A 352 -2.00 18.21 6.54
C ILE A 352 -2.54 16.89 7.09
N CYS A 353 -1.88 15.75 6.77
CA CYS A 353 -2.23 14.44 7.30
C CYS A 353 -2.18 14.40 8.83
N ALA A 354 -1.15 14.99 9.43
CA ALA A 354 -1.03 15.07 10.90
C ALA A 354 -2.13 15.97 11.49
N ALA A 355 -2.41 17.13 10.86
CA ALA A 355 -3.44 18.06 11.29
C ALA A 355 -4.86 17.46 11.23
N ILE A 356 -5.12 16.54 10.32
CA ILE A 356 -6.41 15.84 10.17
C ILE A 356 -6.42 14.54 10.98
N GLY A 357 -5.41 13.69 10.79
CA GLY A 357 -5.39 12.32 11.30
C GLY A 357 -5.21 12.23 12.81
N ILE A 358 -4.41 13.13 13.41
CA ILE A 358 -4.24 13.13 14.87
C ILE A 358 -5.53 13.51 15.59
N PRO A 359 -6.22 14.64 15.29
CA PRO A 359 -7.50 14.96 15.92
C PRO A 359 -8.58 13.90 15.67
N LEU A 360 -8.65 13.36 14.45
CA LEU A 360 -9.58 12.27 14.11
C LEU A 360 -9.30 11.01 14.94
N GLY A 361 -8.01 10.65 15.11
CA GLY A 361 -7.59 9.55 15.95
C GLY A 361 -7.93 9.73 17.43
N ILE A 362 -7.70 10.95 17.97
CA ILE A 362 -8.06 11.30 19.34
C ILE A 362 -9.58 11.21 19.55
N TRP A 363 -10.37 11.73 18.61
CA TRP A 363 -11.83 11.66 18.67
C TRP A 363 -12.35 10.23 18.60
N ALA A 364 -11.75 9.41 17.74
CA ALA A 364 -12.11 8.00 17.60
C ALA A 364 -11.74 7.17 18.82
N ALA A 365 -10.58 7.40 19.43
CA ALA A 365 -10.10 6.64 20.59
C ALA A 365 -10.98 6.75 21.84
N LYS A 366 -11.84 7.78 21.93
CA LYS A 366 -12.70 8.03 23.09
C LYS A 366 -13.83 7.02 23.30
N LYS A 367 -14.33 6.37 22.22
CA LYS A 367 -15.48 5.44 22.27
C LYS A 367 -15.27 4.27 21.32
N ASP A 368 -15.56 3.04 21.74
CA ASP A 368 -15.41 1.83 20.94
C ASP A 368 -16.17 1.87 19.60
N ARG A 369 -17.40 2.38 19.61
CA ARG A 369 -18.19 2.53 18.39
C ARG A 369 -17.52 3.45 17.36
N ARG A 370 -16.91 4.56 17.83
CA ARG A 370 -16.18 5.49 16.94
C ARG A 370 -14.90 4.87 16.43
N THR A 371 -14.17 4.16 17.29
CA THR A 371 -12.97 3.41 16.91
C THR A 371 -13.29 2.41 15.79
N LYS A 372 -14.31 1.55 15.98
CA LYS A 372 -14.72 0.57 14.96
C LYS A 372 -15.12 1.23 13.65
N PHE A 373 -15.85 2.35 13.71
CA PHE A 373 -16.27 3.10 12.52
C PHE A 373 -15.07 3.70 11.78
N VAL A 374 -14.17 4.41 12.46
CA VAL A 374 -13.01 5.06 11.84
C VAL A 374 -12.02 4.02 11.31
N LEU A 375 -11.77 2.94 12.06
CA LEU A 375 -10.92 1.85 11.58
C LEU A 375 -11.52 1.16 10.34
N GLY A 376 -12.84 0.93 10.33
CA GLY A 376 -13.53 0.38 9.17
C GLY A 376 -13.45 1.29 7.94
N LEU A 377 -13.55 2.62 8.11
CA LEU A 377 -13.29 3.57 7.04
C LEU A 377 -11.83 3.48 6.57
N CYS A 378 -10.87 3.46 7.50
CA CYS A 378 -9.46 3.31 7.16
C CYS A 378 -9.20 2.02 6.37
N ASP A 379 -9.82 0.90 6.77
CA ASP A 379 -9.72 -0.38 6.06
C ASP A 379 -10.27 -0.27 4.64
N THR A 380 -11.45 0.31 4.49
CA THR A 380 -12.10 0.52 3.19
C THR A 380 -11.23 1.37 2.27
N PHE A 381 -10.76 2.52 2.77
CA PHE A 381 -9.90 3.40 1.98
C PHE A 381 -8.54 2.75 1.65
N GLN A 382 -8.00 1.90 2.50
CA GLN A 382 -6.72 1.22 2.23
C GLN A 382 -6.85 0.09 1.21
N THR A 383 -8.03 -0.53 1.09
CA THR A 383 -8.29 -1.57 0.07
C THR A 383 -8.44 -0.99 -1.33
N PHE A 384 -8.75 0.29 -1.45
CA PHE A 384 -8.88 0.92 -2.76
C PHE A 384 -7.51 1.09 -3.42
N PRO A 385 -7.38 0.74 -4.71
CA PRO A 385 -6.17 1.02 -5.46
C PRO A 385 -5.85 2.52 -5.46
N SER A 386 -4.62 2.85 -5.17
CA SER A 386 -4.15 4.23 -4.95
C SER A 386 -4.44 5.20 -6.10
N PHE A 387 -4.48 4.72 -7.35
CA PHE A 387 -4.81 5.55 -8.53
C PHE A 387 -6.20 6.15 -8.50
N ILE A 388 -7.15 5.51 -7.82
CA ILE A 388 -8.54 5.97 -7.77
C ILE A 388 -8.64 7.32 -7.09
N TYR A 389 -7.74 7.62 -6.16
CA TYR A 389 -7.71 8.92 -5.48
C TYR A 389 -7.35 10.09 -6.38
N LEU A 390 -6.65 9.83 -7.51
CA LEU A 390 -6.37 10.88 -8.49
C LEU A 390 -7.62 11.35 -9.23
N LEU A 391 -8.59 10.45 -9.46
CA LEU A 391 -9.81 10.78 -10.19
C LEU A 391 -10.57 11.96 -9.55
N PRO A 392 -11.07 11.86 -8.29
CA PRO A 392 -11.77 12.97 -7.65
C PRO A 392 -10.87 14.21 -7.48
N ALA A 393 -9.57 14.03 -7.25
CA ALA A 393 -8.64 15.12 -7.10
C ALA A 393 -8.55 15.97 -8.37
N VAL A 394 -8.37 15.33 -9.53
CA VAL A 394 -8.31 16.01 -10.84
C VAL A 394 -9.67 16.60 -11.22
N MET A 395 -10.76 15.90 -10.88
CA MET A 395 -12.12 16.39 -11.13
C MET A 395 -12.43 17.69 -10.39
N LEU A 396 -12.00 17.79 -9.12
CA LEU A 396 -12.31 18.94 -8.27
C LEU A 396 -11.34 20.11 -8.45
N PHE A 397 -10.05 19.84 -8.62
CA PHE A 397 -8.98 20.85 -8.60
C PHE A 397 -8.21 20.98 -9.91
N GLN A 398 -8.63 20.27 -10.96
CA GLN A 398 -7.94 20.20 -12.24
C GLN A 398 -6.50 19.67 -12.07
N ILE A 399 -5.67 19.79 -13.10
CA ILE A 399 -4.25 19.38 -13.04
C ILE A 399 -3.45 20.48 -12.35
N SER A 400 -3.06 20.25 -11.08
CA SER A 400 -2.33 21.22 -10.26
C SER A 400 -1.59 20.54 -9.10
N ASP A 401 -0.67 21.24 -8.45
CA ASP A 401 -0.05 20.77 -7.20
C ASP A 401 -1.11 20.53 -6.10
N VAL A 402 -2.26 21.27 -6.15
CA VAL A 402 -3.37 21.11 -5.20
C VAL A 402 -4.03 19.74 -5.34
N SER A 403 -4.34 19.32 -6.57
CA SER A 403 -4.94 17.99 -6.83
C SER A 403 -3.99 16.86 -6.43
N ALA A 404 -2.70 17.02 -6.70
CA ALA A 404 -1.69 16.05 -6.30
C ALA A 404 -1.63 15.92 -4.77
N ILE A 405 -1.49 17.03 -4.05
CA ILE A 405 -1.42 17.04 -2.58
C ILE A 405 -2.73 16.55 -1.97
N PHE A 406 -3.89 16.89 -2.53
CA PHE A 406 -5.19 16.38 -2.08
C PHE A 406 -5.26 14.85 -2.16
N ALA A 407 -4.89 14.27 -3.31
CA ALA A 407 -4.87 12.83 -3.47
C ALA A 407 -3.89 12.13 -2.50
N ILE A 408 -2.70 12.74 -2.28
CA ILE A 408 -1.72 12.26 -1.32
C ILE A 408 -2.29 12.27 0.09
N VAL A 409 -2.94 13.36 0.50
CA VAL A 409 -3.51 13.54 1.85
C VAL A 409 -4.60 12.51 2.11
N VAL A 410 -5.54 12.32 1.18
CA VAL A 410 -6.62 11.34 1.36
C VAL A 410 -6.08 9.94 1.61
N TYR A 411 -5.07 9.52 0.85
CA TYR A 411 -4.45 8.21 0.99
C TYR A 411 -3.53 8.09 2.22
N ALA A 412 -2.70 9.09 2.46
CA ALA A 412 -1.66 9.04 3.48
C ALA A 412 -2.13 9.40 4.90
N THR A 413 -3.36 9.91 5.09
CA THR A 413 -3.91 10.18 6.43
C THR A 413 -4.24 8.90 7.21
N ILE A 414 -4.42 7.77 6.52
CA ILE A 414 -4.83 6.51 7.13
C ILE A 414 -3.85 6.02 8.22
N PRO A 415 -2.53 5.89 7.99
CA PRO A 415 -1.62 5.39 9.00
C PRO A 415 -1.59 6.25 10.27
N ILE A 416 -1.43 7.56 10.16
CA ILE A 416 -1.34 8.43 11.35
C ILE A 416 -2.61 8.36 12.20
N THR A 417 -3.79 8.24 11.57
CA THR A 417 -5.06 8.06 12.27
C THR A 417 -5.07 6.74 13.03
N ARG A 418 -4.69 5.62 12.40
CA ARG A 418 -4.64 4.29 13.03
C ARG A 418 -3.65 4.25 14.20
N TYR A 419 -2.43 4.72 14.00
CA TYR A 419 -1.41 4.70 15.04
C TYR A 419 -1.76 5.64 16.20
N THR A 420 -2.46 6.75 15.96
CA THR A 420 -2.97 7.61 17.01
C THR A 420 -4.05 6.88 17.85
N ILE A 421 -5.00 6.20 17.20
CA ILE A 421 -6.01 5.39 17.89
C ILE A 421 -5.32 4.29 18.72
N PHE A 422 -4.41 3.55 18.10
CA PHE A 422 -3.69 2.43 18.71
C PHE A 422 -2.88 2.89 19.92
N GLY A 423 -2.07 3.95 19.77
CA GLY A 423 -1.24 4.48 20.83
C GLY A 423 -2.06 4.98 22.04
N LEU A 424 -3.22 5.61 21.79
CA LEU A 424 -4.09 6.10 22.89
C LEU A 424 -4.88 4.98 23.58
N ARG A 425 -5.15 3.86 22.92
CA ARG A 425 -5.93 2.75 23.49
C ARG A 425 -5.08 1.68 24.15
N ASN A 426 -3.82 1.56 23.80
CA ASN A 426 -2.91 0.55 24.35
C ASN A 426 -2.09 1.04 25.55
N ILE A 427 -2.50 2.15 26.17
CA ILE A 427 -1.87 2.62 27.41
C ILE A 427 -2.24 1.67 28.55
N PRO A 428 -1.28 1.18 29.35
CA PRO A 428 -1.55 0.33 30.50
C PRO A 428 -2.59 0.93 31.45
N SER A 429 -3.59 0.12 31.86
CA SER A 429 -4.70 0.58 32.72
C SER A 429 -4.20 1.16 34.04
N GLN A 430 -3.11 0.59 34.58
CA GLN A 430 -2.49 1.04 35.82
C GLN A 430 -2.09 2.54 35.80
N ILE A 431 -1.57 3.00 34.63
CA ILE A 431 -1.18 4.41 34.47
C ILE A 431 -2.41 5.30 34.42
N VAL A 432 -3.46 4.85 33.75
CA VAL A 432 -4.72 5.58 33.63
C VAL A 432 -5.40 5.66 35.02
N GLU A 433 -5.44 4.57 35.77
CA GLU A 433 -6.01 4.49 37.12
C GLU A 433 -5.23 5.37 38.11
N ALA A 434 -3.88 5.32 38.08
CA ALA A 434 -3.03 6.17 38.88
C ALA A 434 -3.28 7.67 38.62
N ALA A 435 -3.49 8.05 37.39
CA ALA A 435 -3.81 9.43 37.05
C ALA A 435 -5.21 9.85 37.51
N LEU A 436 -6.20 8.94 37.43
CA LEU A 436 -7.56 9.18 37.93
C LEU A 436 -7.57 9.33 39.45
N THR A 437 -6.88 8.45 40.18
CA THR A 437 -6.76 8.53 41.64
C THR A 437 -6.01 9.79 42.10
N SER A 438 -5.10 10.31 41.25
CA SER A 438 -4.42 11.60 41.49
C SER A 438 -5.30 12.82 41.15
N GLY A 439 -6.59 12.63 40.82
CA GLY A 439 -7.53 13.73 40.59
C GLY A 439 -7.40 14.41 39.22
N CYS A 440 -6.79 13.75 38.22
CA CYS A 440 -6.67 14.31 36.89
C CYS A 440 -8.03 14.50 36.21
N THR A 441 -8.30 15.70 35.71
CA THR A 441 -9.45 15.96 34.84
C THR A 441 -9.29 15.26 33.48
N GLU A 442 -10.36 15.03 32.73
CA GLU A 442 -10.30 14.40 31.39
C GLU A 442 -9.32 15.12 30.44
N ARG A 443 -9.26 16.45 30.52
CA ARG A 443 -8.34 17.24 29.68
C ARG A 443 -6.89 17.04 30.12
N GLN A 444 -6.61 16.99 31.42
CA GLN A 444 -5.29 16.70 31.99
C GLN A 444 -4.88 15.25 31.65
N MET A 445 -5.81 14.30 31.77
CA MET A 445 -5.62 12.92 31.40
C MET A 445 -5.18 12.81 29.94
N LEU A 446 -5.87 13.49 29.02
CA LEU A 446 -5.51 13.46 27.60
C LEU A 446 -4.12 14.06 27.36
N TRP A 447 -3.89 15.32 27.79
CA TRP A 447 -2.71 16.05 27.37
C TRP A 447 -1.45 15.76 28.19
N LYS A 448 -1.59 15.45 29.48
CA LYS A 448 -0.45 15.20 30.39
C LYS A 448 -0.09 13.72 30.54
N VAL A 449 -1.02 12.81 30.27
CA VAL A 449 -0.82 11.36 30.43
C VAL A 449 -0.91 10.63 29.10
N ARG A 450 -2.09 10.64 28.46
CA ARG A 450 -2.32 9.80 27.28
C ARG A 450 -1.51 10.23 26.05
N MET A 451 -1.44 11.52 25.75
CA MET A 451 -0.72 12.01 24.58
C MET A 451 0.80 11.77 24.67
N PRO A 452 1.48 12.09 25.80
CA PRO A 452 2.90 11.76 25.93
C PRO A 452 3.19 10.26 25.83
N MET A 453 2.33 9.41 26.42
CA MET A 453 2.48 7.96 26.38
C MET A 453 2.24 7.38 24.96
N ALA A 454 1.30 7.95 24.21
CA ALA A 454 1.00 7.54 22.85
C ALA A 454 1.99 8.12 21.80
N PHE A 455 2.79 9.11 22.18
CA PHE A 455 3.65 9.84 21.25
C PHE A 455 4.64 8.97 20.46
N PRO A 456 5.31 7.96 21.05
CA PRO A 456 6.17 7.05 20.30
C PRO A 456 5.43 6.30 19.18
N GLU A 457 4.20 5.83 19.45
CA GLU A 457 3.37 5.16 18.45
C GLU A 457 2.89 6.14 17.37
N MET A 458 2.57 7.39 17.74
CA MET A 458 2.23 8.44 16.77
C MET A 458 3.41 8.79 15.86
N LEU A 459 4.65 8.75 16.35
CA LEU A 459 5.85 8.92 15.51
C LEU A 459 6.00 7.78 14.50
N LEU A 460 5.71 6.55 14.89
CA LEU A 460 5.66 5.42 13.94
C LEU A 460 4.53 5.61 12.92
N GLY A 461 3.39 6.11 13.35
CA GLY A 461 2.29 6.49 12.46
C GLY A 461 2.70 7.58 11.47
N LEU A 462 3.42 8.59 11.92
CA LEU A 462 3.95 9.65 11.06
C LEU A 462 4.95 9.09 10.04
N ASN A 463 5.81 8.17 10.43
CA ASN A 463 6.73 7.48 9.55
C ASN A 463 6.00 6.70 8.46
N GLN A 464 4.97 5.93 8.82
CA GLN A 464 4.16 5.20 7.85
C GLN A 464 3.38 6.14 6.91
N THR A 465 2.86 7.26 7.44
CA THR A 465 2.22 8.31 6.65
C THR A 465 3.18 8.90 5.62
N LEU A 466 4.43 9.13 6.00
CA LEU A 466 5.46 9.63 5.08
C LEU A 466 5.74 8.62 3.96
N MET A 467 5.83 7.33 4.27
CA MET A 467 6.02 6.28 3.25
C MET A 467 4.83 6.21 2.29
N PHE A 468 3.60 6.32 2.80
CA PHE A 468 2.39 6.36 1.98
C PHE A 468 2.33 7.64 1.13
N ALA A 469 2.75 8.79 1.68
CA ALA A 469 2.83 10.04 0.94
C ALA A 469 3.86 9.96 -0.19
N LEU A 470 5.07 9.44 0.06
CA LEU A 470 6.09 9.20 -0.98
C LEU A 470 5.56 8.28 -2.07
N PHE A 471 4.90 7.19 -1.70
CA PHE A 471 4.28 6.29 -2.66
C PHE A 471 3.25 7.01 -3.53
N MET A 472 2.38 7.80 -2.91
CA MET A 472 1.32 8.51 -3.64
C MET A 472 1.85 9.68 -4.46
N VAL A 473 2.93 10.36 -4.04
CA VAL A 473 3.64 11.36 -4.87
C VAL A 473 4.12 10.75 -6.17
N MET A 474 4.66 9.52 -6.11
CA MET A 474 5.09 8.80 -7.32
C MET A 474 3.93 8.58 -8.30
N ILE A 475 2.74 8.31 -7.79
CA ILE A 475 1.53 8.15 -8.59
C ILE A 475 1.03 9.51 -9.11
N ALA A 476 1.11 10.56 -8.29
CA ALA A 476 0.70 11.91 -8.68
C ALA A 476 1.51 12.49 -9.84
N GLY A 477 2.69 11.96 -10.13
CA GLY A 477 3.47 12.30 -11.34
C GLY A 477 2.69 12.13 -12.65
N PHE A 478 1.65 11.26 -12.67
CA PHE A 478 0.78 11.08 -13.84
C PHE A 478 -0.10 12.28 -14.16
N ILE A 479 -0.41 13.08 -13.18
CA ILE A 479 -1.18 14.32 -13.39
C ILE A 479 -0.27 15.53 -13.64
N GLY A 480 1.02 15.30 -13.99
CA GLY A 480 1.92 16.33 -14.48
C GLY A 480 2.66 17.13 -13.40
N THR A 481 2.86 16.58 -12.21
CA THR A 481 3.74 17.18 -11.20
C THR A 481 5.20 17.21 -11.69
N VAL A 482 5.92 18.28 -11.35
CA VAL A 482 7.29 18.53 -11.86
C VAL A 482 8.34 18.08 -10.83
N ASP A 483 8.26 16.83 -10.39
CA ASP A 483 9.07 16.23 -9.34
C ASP A 483 9.89 15.01 -9.83
N LEU A 484 10.44 14.20 -8.92
CA LEU A 484 11.16 12.96 -9.28
C LEU A 484 10.28 11.95 -9.99
N SER A 485 8.97 11.93 -9.72
CA SER A 485 8.06 10.97 -10.35
C SER A 485 7.95 11.20 -11.85
N GLN A 486 7.87 12.46 -12.29
CA GLN A 486 7.86 12.80 -13.71
C GLN A 486 9.13 12.33 -14.44
N GLU A 487 10.28 12.47 -13.79
CA GLU A 487 11.55 12.00 -14.37
C GLU A 487 11.60 10.47 -14.47
N ILE A 488 11.01 9.73 -13.52
CA ILE A 488 10.85 8.26 -13.64
C ILE A 488 9.96 7.91 -14.84
N PHE A 489 8.85 8.62 -15.06
CA PHE A 489 8.00 8.35 -16.23
C PHE A 489 8.68 8.66 -17.54
N ARG A 490 9.48 9.73 -17.58
CA ARG A 490 10.32 10.00 -18.75
C ARG A 490 11.33 8.88 -18.99
N ALA A 491 12.02 8.44 -17.94
CA ALA A 491 12.96 7.32 -18.05
C ALA A 491 12.27 6.03 -18.54
N LEU A 492 11.05 5.74 -18.07
CA LEU A 492 10.22 4.63 -18.55
C LEU A 492 9.87 4.78 -20.04
N SER A 493 9.38 5.96 -20.44
CA SER A 493 8.94 6.23 -21.81
C SER A 493 10.09 6.13 -22.83
N PHE A 494 11.31 6.52 -22.43
CA PHE A 494 12.51 6.43 -23.25
C PHE A 494 13.30 5.14 -23.04
N ASN A 495 12.80 4.22 -22.20
CA ASN A 495 13.45 2.96 -21.84
C ASN A 495 14.89 3.15 -21.29
N ASP A 496 15.11 4.27 -20.58
CA ASP A 496 16.40 4.63 -19.98
C ASP A 496 16.51 4.09 -18.55
N GLY A 497 16.95 2.85 -18.45
CA GLY A 497 17.03 2.16 -17.16
C GLY A 497 18.05 2.73 -16.19
N GLY A 498 19.14 3.28 -16.70
CA GLY A 498 20.16 3.90 -15.87
C GLY A 498 19.60 5.10 -15.10
N LYS A 499 18.94 6.02 -15.80
CA LYS A 499 18.26 7.16 -15.19
C LYS A 499 17.15 6.72 -14.25
N GLY A 500 16.30 5.77 -14.69
CA GLY A 500 15.22 5.28 -13.85
C GLY A 500 15.68 4.69 -12.52
N LEU A 501 16.79 3.95 -12.53
CA LEU A 501 17.38 3.38 -11.32
C LEU A 501 17.95 4.46 -10.39
N VAL A 502 18.69 5.44 -10.93
CA VAL A 502 19.25 6.54 -10.13
C VAL A 502 18.14 7.37 -9.50
N ILE A 503 17.10 7.72 -10.26
CA ILE A 503 15.97 8.50 -9.75
C ILE A 503 15.19 7.70 -8.69
N GLY A 504 14.95 6.41 -8.94
CA GLY A 504 14.32 5.51 -7.97
C GLY A 504 15.11 5.40 -6.66
N LEU A 505 16.46 5.35 -6.73
CA LEU A 505 17.31 5.42 -5.55
C LEU A 505 17.16 6.77 -4.84
N CYS A 506 17.11 7.89 -5.54
CA CYS A 506 16.89 9.21 -4.92
C CYS A 506 15.59 9.24 -4.09
N VAL A 507 14.48 8.75 -4.64
CA VAL A 507 13.21 8.67 -3.91
C VAL A 507 13.32 7.75 -2.69
N SER A 508 13.96 6.58 -2.85
CA SER A 508 14.18 5.65 -1.75
C SER A 508 15.02 6.26 -0.63
N LEU A 509 16.07 7.01 -0.99
CA LEU A 509 16.95 7.65 -0.02
C LEU A 509 16.27 8.79 0.74
N ILE A 510 15.31 9.51 0.11
CA ILE A 510 14.44 10.46 0.81
C ILE A 510 13.63 9.72 1.88
N GLY A 511 12.97 8.63 1.49
CA GLY A 511 12.19 7.80 2.41
C GLY A 511 13.04 7.21 3.54
N LEU A 512 14.16 6.60 3.21
CA LEU A 512 15.09 6.02 4.19
C LEU A 512 15.68 7.05 5.15
N THR A 513 15.96 8.27 4.68
CA THR A 513 16.44 9.35 5.55
C THR A 513 15.41 9.66 6.64
N ALA A 514 14.17 9.86 6.24
CA ALA A 514 13.09 10.15 7.16
C ALA A 514 12.77 8.96 8.08
N ASP A 515 12.73 7.74 7.53
CA ASP A 515 12.52 6.50 8.30
C ASP A 515 13.55 6.35 9.42
N ARG A 516 14.84 6.46 9.09
CA ARG A 516 15.90 6.33 10.07
C ARG A 516 15.80 7.37 11.20
N LEU A 517 15.47 8.61 10.86
CA LEU A 517 15.35 9.68 11.84
C LEU A 517 14.09 9.50 12.72
N LEU A 518 12.95 9.20 12.13
CA LEU A 518 11.68 9.05 12.87
C LEU A 518 11.67 7.79 13.75
N VAL A 519 12.20 6.67 13.25
CA VAL A 519 12.30 5.43 14.03
C VAL A 519 13.24 5.62 15.23
N GLU A 520 14.41 6.24 15.02
CA GLU A 520 15.33 6.48 16.12
C GLU A 520 14.76 7.48 17.15
N TRP A 521 14.03 8.49 16.67
CA TRP A 521 13.31 9.39 17.57
C TRP A 521 12.24 8.65 18.40
N SER A 522 11.44 7.79 17.77
CA SER A 522 10.46 6.95 18.48
C SER A 522 11.13 6.06 19.53
N ASN A 523 12.25 5.41 19.17
CA ASN A 523 13.01 4.55 20.08
C ASN A 523 13.54 5.32 21.30
N GLN A 524 14.06 6.54 21.10
CA GLN A 524 14.47 7.40 22.21
C GLN A 524 13.32 7.78 23.13
N GLN A 525 12.13 8.09 22.58
CA GLN A 525 10.96 8.39 23.39
C GLN A 525 10.49 7.15 24.16
N LYS A 526 10.50 5.96 23.55
CA LYS A 526 10.19 4.69 24.24
C LYS A 526 11.13 4.45 25.44
N LYS A 527 12.43 4.68 25.25
CA LYS A 527 13.42 4.57 26.33
C LYS A 527 13.15 5.58 27.46
N ARG A 528 12.83 6.84 27.13
CA ARG A 528 12.49 7.88 28.13
C ARG A 528 11.26 7.55 28.95
N LEU A 529 10.30 6.85 28.36
CA LEU A 529 9.05 6.43 29.01
C LEU A 529 9.15 5.07 29.71
N GLY A 530 10.31 4.41 29.68
CA GLY A 530 10.52 3.12 30.33
C GLY A 530 9.91 1.91 29.57
N PHE A 531 9.52 2.07 28.31
CA PHE A 531 8.96 0.99 27.48
C PHE A 531 9.99 0.11 26.78
N ALA A 532 11.26 0.46 26.83
CA ALA A 532 12.33 -0.31 26.18
C ALA A 532 13.25 -0.88 27.26
N ASN A 533 13.34 -2.19 27.31
CA ASN A 533 14.45 -2.91 27.93
C ASN A 533 15.70 -2.83 27.06
#